data_18ce808afea65c1fe87d89e9a28c968e
#
_entry.id   18ce808afea65c1fe87d89e9a28c968e
#
_cell.length_a   1.000
_cell.length_b   1.000
_cell.length_c   1.000
_cell.angle_alpha   90.00
_cell.angle_beta   90.00
_cell.angle_gamma   90.00
#
_symmetry.space_group_name_H-M   'P 1'
#
loop_
_entity.id
_entity.type
_entity.pdbx_description
1 polymer ?
#
loop_
_entity_poly.entity_id
_entity_poly.type
_entity_poly.pdbx_seq_one_letter_code
_entity_poly.pdbx_strand_id
1 'polypeptide(L)'
;MKFIFKSFYLIFKLKSMPIYHKLGNFPQKRHTQFEKPNGGLYYEQLFGTEGFHGHSSLLYHVHRPTQVKEILASHDVEPKIAIGKNIKSLLLKGFELKPADNFLESRKAMLVNRDCTIGLAAPKKSLREYFYKNADADEMIFIHRGTGTLRTMMGNIPFEYGDYLIVPRGIIYQIDFDTEDNRLFYVESFAPFYTPKRYKNESGQHLEHSPFCERDFKLPTELETYDEKGDFLIKIKKEGMLHEVVYATHPFDVVGWDGYNFPYAFSIHNFEPITGRVHLPPPIHQTFETSTFVVCSFVPRLYDYHPKSIPAPYNHSNIDSDEVLYYVDGDFMSRNNIEKGHITLHPKGIPHGPAPGAMERSIGHTETQEL
;
A
#
# COMPACT_ATOMS: atom_id res chain seq x y z
N MET A 1 -7.65 52.65 8.59
CA MET A 1 -6.86 51.45 8.24
C MET A 1 -7.67 50.24 8.70
N LYS A 2 -8.42 49.58 7.77
CA LYS A 2 -9.25 48.43 8.09
C LYS A 2 -8.44 47.16 7.81
N PHE A 3 -8.12 46.41 8.82
CA PHE A 3 -7.57 45.10 8.69
C PHE A 3 -8.69 44.08 8.35
N ILE A 4 -8.67 43.57 7.13
CA ILE A 4 -9.54 42.45 6.73
C ILE A 4 -8.82 41.16 7.12
N PHE A 5 -9.24 40.54 8.21
CA PHE A 5 -8.89 39.15 8.52
C PHE A 5 -9.57 38.26 7.50
N LYS A 6 -8.82 37.75 6.51
CA LYS A 6 -9.22 36.59 5.73
C LYS A 6 -9.14 35.37 6.66
N SER A 7 -10.29 34.94 7.13
CA SER A 7 -10.43 33.64 7.79
C SER A 7 -10.06 32.55 6.77
N PHE A 8 -8.87 31.98 6.92
CA PHE A 8 -8.54 30.74 6.24
C PHE A 8 -9.34 29.62 6.89
N TYR A 9 -10.52 29.33 6.37
CA TYR A 9 -11.15 28.04 6.60
C TYR A 9 -10.25 26.98 5.96
N LEU A 10 -9.42 26.36 6.80
CA LEU A 10 -8.78 25.10 6.46
C LEU A 10 -9.90 24.08 6.35
N ILE A 11 -10.38 23.82 5.15
CA ILE A 11 -11.29 22.71 4.90
C ILE A 11 -10.47 21.45 5.14
N PHE A 12 -10.54 20.92 6.36
CA PHE A 12 -10.09 19.58 6.65
C PHE A 12 -10.90 18.63 5.78
N LYS A 13 -10.31 18.24 4.65
CA LYS A 13 -10.91 17.21 3.79
C LYS A 13 -10.91 15.93 4.62
N LEU A 14 -12.09 15.44 4.97
CA LEU A 14 -12.27 14.14 5.60
C LEU A 14 -11.58 13.08 4.75
N LYS A 15 -10.48 12.56 5.25
CA LYS A 15 -9.77 11.42 4.68
C LYS A 15 -10.50 10.18 5.21
N SER A 16 -10.86 9.23 4.36
CA SER A 16 -11.66 8.10 4.78
C SER A 16 -10.93 6.78 4.52
N MET A 17 -10.73 6.00 5.58
CA MET A 17 -10.40 4.58 5.45
C MET A 17 -11.60 3.79 4.88
N PRO A 18 -11.37 2.58 4.34
CA PRO A 18 -12.47 1.79 3.75
C PRO A 18 -13.60 1.55 4.75
N ILE A 19 -13.29 1.06 5.95
CA ILE A 19 -14.28 0.61 6.92
C ILE A 19 -13.77 0.71 8.36
N TYR A 20 -14.71 0.78 9.32
CA TYR A 20 -14.44 0.44 10.71
C TYR A 20 -14.31 -1.09 10.85
N HIS A 21 -13.29 -1.55 11.54
CA HIS A 21 -13.10 -2.96 11.82
C HIS A 21 -12.78 -3.20 13.29
N LYS A 22 -13.01 -4.43 13.73
CA LYS A 22 -12.72 -4.89 15.10
C LYS A 22 -12.37 -6.36 15.10
N LEU A 23 -11.44 -6.75 15.96
CA LEU A 23 -11.00 -8.14 16.10
C LEU A 23 -10.61 -8.46 17.55
N GLY A 24 -10.90 -9.69 18.00
CA GLY A 24 -10.54 -10.15 19.35
C GLY A 24 -11.44 -9.59 20.45
N ASN A 25 -10.87 -9.47 21.64
CA ASN A 25 -11.60 -9.11 22.86
C ASN A 25 -11.20 -7.71 23.35
N PHE A 26 -12.19 -6.87 23.63
CA PHE A 26 -11.99 -5.52 24.17
C PHE A 26 -13.23 -5.06 24.97
N PRO A 27 -13.09 -4.09 25.89
CA PRO A 27 -14.19 -3.64 26.73
C PRO A 27 -15.21 -2.84 25.90
N GLN A 28 -16.49 -2.92 26.28
CA GLN A 28 -17.57 -2.17 25.62
C GLN A 28 -17.37 -0.65 25.71
N LYS A 29 -16.73 -0.16 26.75
CA LYS A 29 -16.42 1.27 26.92
C LYS A 29 -14.92 1.48 26.79
N ARG A 30 -14.53 2.47 26.01
CA ARG A 30 -13.14 2.91 25.87
C ARG A 30 -12.64 3.50 27.19
N HIS A 31 -11.34 3.38 27.45
CA HIS A 31 -10.65 3.94 28.61
C HIS A 31 -11.21 3.46 29.96
N THR A 32 -11.69 2.21 29.99
CA THR A 32 -12.15 1.54 31.22
C THR A 32 -11.21 0.40 31.60
N GLN A 33 -11.32 -0.05 32.83
CA GLN A 33 -10.58 -1.23 33.28
C GLN A 33 -10.99 -2.44 32.44
N PHE A 34 -9.98 -3.13 31.89
CA PHE A 34 -10.17 -4.40 31.19
C PHE A 34 -9.35 -5.46 31.91
N GLU A 35 -10.05 -6.30 32.68
CA GLU A 35 -9.45 -7.29 33.55
C GLU A 35 -9.09 -8.57 32.81
N LYS A 36 -7.93 -9.14 33.17
CA LYS A 36 -7.52 -10.46 32.70
C LYS A 36 -8.24 -11.56 33.50
N PRO A 37 -8.49 -12.75 32.90
CA PRO A 37 -9.14 -13.86 33.60
C PRO A 37 -8.41 -14.29 34.88
N ASN A 38 -7.08 -14.15 34.90
CA ASN A 38 -6.23 -14.58 36.03
C ASN A 38 -5.84 -13.41 36.95
N GLY A 39 -6.54 -12.28 36.85
CA GLY A 39 -6.24 -11.06 37.61
C GLY A 39 -5.25 -10.13 36.93
N GLY A 40 -5.31 -8.85 37.32
CA GLY A 40 -4.58 -7.76 36.65
C GLY A 40 -5.31 -7.22 35.43
N LEU A 41 -4.69 -6.24 34.76
CA LEU A 41 -5.30 -5.51 33.65
C LEU A 41 -4.60 -5.81 32.32
N TYR A 42 -5.37 -5.80 31.23
CA TYR A 42 -4.84 -5.55 29.89
C TYR A 42 -4.50 -4.08 29.74
N TYR A 43 -3.60 -3.77 28.83
CA TYR A 43 -3.08 -2.41 28.63
C TYR A 43 -3.58 -1.83 27.32
N GLU A 44 -4.29 -0.71 27.43
CA GLU A 44 -4.82 0.01 26.26
C GLU A 44 -3.71 0.82 25.59
N GLN A 45 -3.67 0.80 24.26
CA GLN A 45 -2.84 1.66 23.43
C GLN A 45 -3.70 2.39 22.39
N LEU A 46 -3.66 3.71 22.38
CA LEU A 46 -4.16 4.49 21.25
C LEU A 46 -3.12 4.48 20.14
N PHE A 47 -3.47 3.83 19.03
CA PHE A 47 -2.65 3.73 17.82
C PHE A 47 -3.21 4.71 16.78
N GLY A 48 -2.73 5.95 16.82
CA GLY A 48 -3.29 7.08 16.08
C GLY A 48 -2.30 7.75 15.14
N THR A 49 -2.83 8.38 14.12
CA THR A 49 -2.11 9.12 13.10
C THR A 49 -2.35 10.62 13.18
N GLU A 50 -1.56 11.42 12.46
CA GLU A 50 -1.73 12.88 12.32
C GLU A 50 -1.89 13.63 13.66
N GLY A 51 -1.09 13.27 14.67
CA GLY A 51 -1.18 13.88 15.99
C GLY A 51 -2.53 13.67 16.67
N PHE A 52 -3.09 12.47 16.52
CA PHE A 52 -4.40 12.01 17.02
C PHE A 52 -5.63 12.61 16.32
N HIS A 53 -5.45 13.36 15.23
CA HIS A 53 -6.53 13.87 14.39
C HIS A 53 -6.89 12.95 13.22
N GLY A 54 -5.97 12.06 12.82
CA GLY A 54 -6.16 11.11 11.75
C GLY A 54 -6.88 9.84 12.19
N HIS A 55 -6.79 8.82 11.36
CA HIS A 55 -7.33 7.51 11.70
C HIS A 55 -6.62 6.93 12.91
N SER A 56 -7.38 6.25 13.74
CA SER A 56 -6.87 5.62 14.95
C SER A 56 -7.56 4.29 15.22
N SER A 57 -6.87 3.45 15.98
CA SER A 57 -7.41 2.23 16.56
C SER A 57 -7.02 2.17 18.03
N LEU A 58 -7.82 1.50 18.85
CA LEU A 58 -7.49 1.17 20.22
C LEU A 58 -7.11 -0.30 20.29
N LEU A 59 -5.89 -0.58 20.75
CA LEU A 59 -5.36 -1.92 20.93
C LEU A 59 -5.31 -2.24 22.43
N TYR A 60 -5.52 -3.49 22.77
CA TYR A 60 -5.46 -4.00 24.14
C TYR A 60 -4.41 -5.11 24.21
N HIS A 61 -3.38 -4.90 25.00
CA HIS A 61 -2.18 -5.73 25.09
C HIS A 61 -2.14 -6.58 26.34
N VAL A 62 -1.55 -7.77 26.25
CA VAL A 62 -1.23 -8.58 27.42
C VAL A 62 -0.19 -7.87 28.30
N HIS A 63 0.82 -7.28 27.68
CA HIS A 63 1.89 -6.54 28.34
C HIS A 63 1.79 -5.03 28.05
N ARG A 64 2.52 -4.23 28.81
CA ARG A 64 2.60 -2.78 28.51
C ARG A 64 3.28 -2.58 27.15
N PRO A 65 2.74 -1.75 26.25
CA PRO A 65 3.35 -1.51 24.92
C PRO A 65 4.76 -0.89 24.99
N THR A 66 5.14 -0.29 26.11
CA THR A 66 6.45 0.32 26.35
C THR A 66 7.47 -0.75 26.77
N GLN A 67 7.82 -1.67 25.89
CA GLN A 67 8.62 -2.86 26.18
C GLN A 67 10.04 -2.86 25.58
N VAL A 68 10.53 -1.70 25.15
CA VAL A 68 11.91 -1.59 24.68
C VAL A 68 12.88 -1.93 25.81
N LYS A 69 13.66 -2.99 25.62
CA LYS A 69 14.68 -3.47 26.55
C LYS A 69 16.03 -2.91 26.18
N GLU A 70 16.37 -2.93 24.89
CA GLU A 70 17.68 -2.55 24.39
C GLU A 70 17.59 -2.05 22.95
N ILE A 71 18.49 -1.13 22.59
CA ILE A 71 18.72 -0.70 21.20
C ILE A 71 20.13 -1.16 20.86
N LEU A 72 20.26 -2.07 19.87
CA LEU A 72 21.52 -2.73 19.53
C LEU A 72 22.30 -1.91 18.49
N ALA A 73 21.94 -2.05 17.23
CA ALA A 73 22.65 -1.45 16.10
C ALA A 73 21.70 -0.60 15.24
N SER A 74 22.28 0.24 14.41
CA SER A 74 21.58 1.00 13.39
C SER A 74 22.36 0.96 12.09
N HIS A 75 21.66 0.68 10.98
CA HIS A 75 22.24 0.54 9.66
C HIS A 75 21.65 1.56 8.71
N ASP A 76 22.47 2.21 7.89
CA ASP A 76 22.00 3.10 6.83
C ASP A 76 21.34 2.26 5.72
N VAL A 77 20.08 2.56 5.46
CA VAL A 77 19.26 1.93 4.40
C VAL A 77 18.65 2.97 3.46
N GLU A 78 19.14 4.21 3.51
CA GLU A 78 18.70 5.27 2.62
C GLU A 78 19.04 4.93 1.17
N PRO A 79 18.08 5.02 0.23
CA PRO A 79 18.35 4.75 -1.17
C PRO A 79 19.36 5.74 -1.75
N LYS A 80 20.41 5.23 -2.41
CA LYS A 80 21.38 6.08 -3.10
C LYS A 80 20.81 6.53 -4.43
N ILE A 81 20.66 7.84 -4.59
CA ILE A 81 20.06 8.46 -5.78
C ILE A 81 21.09 8.56 -6.91
N ALA A 82 20.81 7.95 -8.06
CA ALA A 82 21.56 8.16 -9.27
C ALA A 82 21.07 9.43 -9.99
N ILE A 83 21.93 10.43 -10.09
CA ILE A 83 21.57 11.69 -10.76
C ILE A 83 21.86 11.55 -12.26
N GLY A 84 20.79 11.52 -13.07
CA GLY A 84 20.88 11.60 -14.53
C GLY A 84 21.14 13.03 -15.01
N LYS A 85 21.96 13.18 -16.03
CA LYS A 85 22.24 14.51 -16.63
C LYS A 85 21.11 15.02 -17.55
N ASN A 86 20.32 14.10 -18.10
CA ASN A 86 19.29 14.41 -19.10
C ASN A 86 17.93 13.86 -18.65
N ILE A 87 16.89 14.63 -18.89
CA ILE A 87 15.51 14.17 -18.76
C ILE A 87 15.20 13.15 -19.86
N LYS A 88 14.72 11.97 -19.50
CA LYS A 88 14.36 10.88 -20.43
C LYS A 88 13.42 9.88 -19.78
N SER A 89 12.61 9.23 -20.61
CA SER A 89 11.88 8.03 -20.19
C SER A 89 12.84 6.89 -19.86
N LEU A 90 12.49 6.07 -18.89
CA LEU A 90 13.28 4.90 -18.46
C LEU A 90 12.46 3.63 -18.60
N LEU A 91 13.15 2.54 -18.91
CA LEU A 91 12.65 1.18 -18.83
C LEU A 91 13.57 0.39 -17.87
N LEU A 92 12.99 -0.16 -16.82
CA LEU A 92 13.68 -0.99 -15.85
C LEU A 92 13.12 -2.42 -15.95
N LYS A 93 14.02 -3.42 -16.06
CA LYS A 93 13.65 -4.83 -16.20
C LYS A 93 13.59 -5.49 -14.83
N GLY A 94 12.42 -5.41 -14.19
CA GLY A 94 12.26 -5.78 -12.79
C GLY A 94 12.53 -7.26 -12.50
N PHE A 95 12.19 -8.17 -13.39
CA PHE A 95 12.43 -9.60 -13.18
C PHE A 95 13.91 -10.03 -13.32
N GLU A 96 14.78 -9.13 -13.76
CA GLU A 96 16.24 -9.35 -13.66
C GLU A 96 16.74 -9.20 -12.21
N LEU A 97 15.90 -8.71 -11.27
CA LEU A 97 16.23 -8.69 -9.85
C LEU A 97 16.48 -10.12 -9.35
N LYS A 98 17.70 -10.37 -8.86
CA LYS A 98 18.08 -11.66 -8.31
C LYS A 98 17.37 -11.91 -6.98
N PRO A 99 16.73 -13.08 -6.78
CA PRO A 99 16.15 -13.45 -5.50
C PRO A 99 17.22 -13.47 -4.39
N ALA A 100 16.84 -12.93 -3.24
CA ALA A 100 17.65 -12.92 -2.03
C ALA A 100 16.89 -13.57 -0.87
N ASP A 101 17.35 -13.43 0.37
CA ASP A 101 16.84 -14.11 1.53
C ASP A 101 15.35 -13.78 1.80
N ASN A 102 15.03 -13.03 2.81
CA ASN A 102 13.67 -12.65 3.17
C ASN A 102 13.21 -11.35 2.47
N PHE A 103 11.99 -10.92 2.77
CA PHE A 103 11.40 -9.73 2.16
C PHE A 103 12.27 -8.47 2.34
N LEU A 104 12.78 -8.21 3.54
CA LEU A 104 13.55 -7.00 3.82
C LEU A 104 14.90 -7.01 3.11
N GLU A 105 15.60 -8.15 3.14
CA GLU A 105 16.92 -8.33 2.51
C GLU A 105 16.85 -8.32 0.98
N SER A 106 15.72 -8.74 0.41
CA SER A 106 15.52 -8.79 -1.03
C SER A 106 15.06 -7.47 -1.66
N ARG A 107 14.72 -6.48 -0.86
CA ARG A 107 14.21 -5.18 -1.34
C ARG A 107 15.27 -4.40 -2.09
N LYS A 108 14.86 -3.81 -3.22
CA LYS A 108 15.67 -2.86 -4.00
C LYS A 108 14.82 -1.66 -4.37
N ALA A 109 15.19 -0.48 -3.88
CA ALA A 109 14.62 0.78 -4.34
C ALA A 109 15.00 1.00 -5.81
N MET A 110 14.02 1.25 -6.64
CA MET A 110 14.15 1.47 -8.07
C MET A 110 13.99 2.95 -8.43
N LEU A 111 13.03 3.62 -7.84
CA LEU A 111 12.71 5.03 -8.04
C LEU A 111 12.41 5.67 -6.68
N VAL A 112 12.92 6.87 -6.49
CA VAL A 112 12.77 7.62 -5.22
C VAL A 112 12.52 9.08 -5.52
N ASN A 113 11.59 9.68 -4.78
CA ASN A 113 11.42 11.11 -4.71
C ASN A 113 11.12 11.55 -3.26
N ARG A 114 10.62 12.77 -3.07
CA ARG A 114 10.31 13.31 -1.74
C ARG A 114 9.04 12.72 -1.12
N ASP A 115 8.20 12.08 -1.92
CA ASP A 115 6.87 11.62 -1.52
C ASP A 115 6.81 10.11 -1.32
N CYS A 116 7.66 9.37 -2.05
CA CYS A 116 7.63 7.91 -2.01
C CYS A 116 8.96 7.27 -2.46
N THR A 117 9.10 6.00 -2.09
CA THR A 117 10.08 5.07 -2.65
C THR A 117 9.33 3.94 -3.35
N ILE A 118 9.64 3.70 -4.62
CA ILE A 118 9.11 2.57 -5.40
C ILE A 118 10.21 1.53 -5.55
N GLY A 119 9.91 0.28 -5.28
CA GLY A 119 10.90 -0.78 -5.36
C GLY A 119 10.33 -2.15 -5.68
N LEU A 120 11.24 -3.09 -5.78
CA LEU A 120 10.96 -4.50 -6.04
C LEU A 120 11.58 -5.35 -4.93
N ALA A 121 10.96 -6.51 -4.66
CA ALA A 121 11.52 -7.53 -3.80
C ALA A 121 11.32 -8.92 -4.41
N ALA A 122 12.29 -9.80 -4.18
CA ALA A 122 12.26 -11.18 -4.65
C ALA A 122 12.72 -12.12 -3.51
N PRO A 123 11.91 -12.26 -2.44
CA PRO A 123 12.26 -13.08 -1.30
C PRO A 123 12.19 -14.57 -1.62
N LYS A 124 13.17 -15.35 -1.13
CA LYS A 124 13.20 -16.81 -1.18
C LYS A 124 12.64 -17.47 0.08
N LYS A 125 12.59 -16.70 1.18
CA LYS A 125 12.20 -17.19 2.50
C LYS A 125 11.19 -16.25 3.15
N SER A 126 10.42 -16.81 4.03
CA SER A 126 9.58 -16.06 4.98
C SER A 126 10.44 -15.17 5.88
N LEU A 127 9.88 -14.06 6.31
CA LEU A 127 10.47 -13.19 7.32
C LEU A 127 10.00 -13.65 8.70
N ARG A 128 10.78 -14.48 9.39
CA ARG A 128 10.45 -15.05 10.73
C ARG A 128 11.53 -14.84 11.78
N GLU A 129 12.76 -14.51 11.37
CA GLU A 129 13.90 -14.38 12.30
C GLU A 129 13.80 -13.14 13.19
N TYR A 130 13.07 -12.13 12.74
CA TYR A 130 12.81 -10.89 13.44
C TYR A 130 11.46 -10.31 13.02
N PHE A 131 10.99 -9.33 13.76
CA PHE A 131 9.83 -8.53 13.37
C PHE A 131 10.29 -7.25 12.66
N TYR A 132 9.43 -6.73 11.79
CA TYR A 132 9.73 -5.48 11.09
C TYR A 132 8.63 -4.45 11.33
N LYS A 133 9.04 -3.19 11.37
CA LYS A 133 8.16 -2.02 11.44
C LYS A 133 8.73 -0.88 10.62
N ASN A 134 7.94 -0.34 9.69
CA ASN A 134 8.24 0.91 9.03
C ASN A 134 7.65 2.07 9.84
N ALA A 135 8.49 2.97 10.35
CA ALA A 135 8.07 4.15 11.09
C ALA A 135 8.12 5.43 10.24
N ASP A 136 8.67 5.35 9.02
CA ASP A 136 8.74 6.47 8.08
C ASP A 136 7.53 6.55 7.17
N ALA A 137 7.04 5.37 6.71
CA ALA A 137 6.11 5.30 5.59
C ALA A 137 5.01 4.26 5.82
N ASP A 138 3.86 4.49 5.22
CA ASP A 138 2.90 3.44 4.92
C ASP A 138 3.43 2.60 3.75
N GLU A 139 3.20 1.31 3.75
CA GLU A 139 3.66 0.41 2.70
C GLU A 139 2.48 -0.15 1.92
N MET A 140 2.58 -0.07 0.59
CA MET A 140 1.76 -0.85 -0.34
C MET A 140 2.66 -1.92 -0.95
N ILE A 141 2.30 -3.18 -0.77
CA ILE A 141 3.04 -4.33 -1.30
C ILE A 141 2.13 -5.07 -2.26
N PHE A 142 2.43 -5.01 -3.55
CA PHE A 142 1.70 -5.73 -4.58
C PHE A 142 2.33 -7.09 -4.83
N ILE A 143 1.53 -8.13 -4.77
CA ILE A 143 1.95 -9.52 -4.96
C ILE A 143 1.87 -9.86 -6.45
N HIS A 144 3.00 -9.75 -7.16
CA HIS A 144 3.05 -10.14 -8.57
C HIS A 144 3.17 -11.66 -8.72
N ARG A 145 3.86 -12.33 -7.81
CA ARG A 145 3.99 -13.79 -7.77
C ARG A 145 4.21 -14.25 -6.34
N GLY A 146 3.54 -15.32 -5.96
CA GLY A 146 3.62 -15.93 -4.64
C GLY A 146 2.30 -15.91 -3.89
N THR A 147 2.23 -16.72 -2.86
CA THR A 147 1.13 -16.81 -1.88
C THR A 147 1.70 -16.86 -0.48
N GLY A 148 0.87 -16.51 0.51
CA GLY A 148 1.31 -16.53 1.89
C GLY A 148 0.39 -15.79 2.84
N THR A 149 0.95 -15.39 3.98
CA THR A 149 0.23 -14.67 5.02
C THR A 149 1.04 -13.48 5.52
N LEU A 150 0.46 -12.29 5.49
CA LEU A 150 0.94 -11.14 6.23
C LEU A 150 0.49 -11.29 7.68
N ARG A 151 1.41 -11.60 8.57
CA ARG A 151 1.18 -11.71 10.01
C ARG A 151 1.46 -10.37 10.67
N THR A 152 0.51 -9.83 11.40
CA THR A 152 0.67 -8.52 12.04
C THR A 152 0.23 -8.53 13.50
N MET A 153 0.66 -7.54 14.26
CA MET A 153 0.19 -7.35 15.63
C MET A 153 -1.34 -7.10 15.72
N MET A 154 -2.01 -6.85 14.58
CA MET A 154 -3.45 -6.61 14.49
C MET A 154 -4.20 -7.74 13.79
N GLY A 155 -3.53 -8.85 13.51
CA GLY A 155 -4.09 -10.06 12.89
C GLY A 155 -3.50 -10.38 11.53
N ASN A 156 -3.89 -11.55 11.03
CA ASN A 156 -3.34 -12.17 9.84
C ASN A 156 -4.19 -11.86 8.60
N ILE A 157 -3.51 -11.65 7.47
CA ILE A 157 -4.14 -11.43 6.16
C ILE A 157 -3.50 -12.38 5.17
N PRO A 158 -4.20 -13.43 4.70
CA PRO A 158 -3.72 -14.27 3.62
C PRO A 158 -3.67 -13.48 2.31
N PHE A 159 -2.64 -13.72 1.52
CA PHE A 159 -2.44 -13.05 0.25
C PHE A 159 -2.09 -14.00 -0.88
N GLU A 160 -2.40 -13.57 -2.09
CA GLU A 160 -2.14 -14.27 -3.34
C GLU A 160 -1.79 -13.30 -4.47
N TYR A 161 -1.51 -13.83 -5.66
CA TYR A 161 -1.26 -13.05 -6.88
C TYR A 161 -2.37 -12.00 -7.12
N GLY A 162 -1.96 -10.77 -7.36
CA GLY A 162 -2.85 -9.64 -7.62
C GLY A 162 -3.27 -8.84 -6.38
N ASP A 163 -2.89 -9.28 -5.18
CA ASP A 163 -3.22 -8.55 -3.96
C ASP A 163 -2.29 -7.34 -3.74
N TYR A 164 -2.88 -6.23 -3.37
CA TYR A 164 -2.24 -5.09 -2.73
C TYR A 164 -2.37 -5.25 -1.21
N LEU A 165 -1.27 -5.40 -0.51
CA LEU A 165 -1.24 -5.33 0.95
C LEU A 165 -0.94 -3.89 1.36
N ILE A 166 -1.82 -3.29 2.15
CA ILE A 166 -1.62 -1.95 2.69
C ILE A 166 -1.28 -2.08 4.17
N VAL A 167 -0.08 -1.66 4.52
CA VAL A 167 0.45 -1.73 5.88
C VAL A 167 0.70 -0.31 6.38
N PRO A 168 -0.17 0.24 7.23
CA PRO A 168 0.04 1.55 7.83
C PRO A 168 1.35 1.61 8.63
N ARG A 169 2.02 2.75 8.62
CA ARG A 169 3.26 2.93 9.39
C ARG A 169 3.05 2.63 10.88
N GLY A 170 4.05 2.04 11.48
CA GLY A 170 4.02 1.66 12.89
C GLY A 170 3.47 0.26 13.16
N ILE A 171 2.82 -0.38 12.20
CA ILE A 171 2.41 -1.78 12.31
C ILE A 171 3.66 -2.66 12.39
N ILE A 172 3.67 -3.56 13.39
CA ILE A 172 4.70 -4.60 13.51
C ILE A 172 4.20 -5.83 12.75
N TYR A 173 5.04 -6.38 11.86
CA TYR A 173 4.64 -7.52 11.05
C TYR A 173 5.78 -8.48 10.70
N GLN A 174 5.40 -9.65 10.21
CA GLN A 174 6.20 -10.65 9.52
C GLN A 174 5.46 -11.07 8.25
N ILE A 175 6.17 -11.66 7.30
CA ILE A 175 5.57 -12.20 6.06
C ILE A 175 5.97 -13.66 5.92
N ASP A 176 4.97 -14.52 5.90
CA ASP A 176 5.13 -15.93 5.61
C ASP A 176 4.77 -16.22 4.16
N PHE A 177 5.69 -16.85 3.42
CA PHE A 177 5.46 -17.28 2.05
C PHE A 177 5.24 -18.80 2.01
N ASP A 178 4.23 -19.22 1.25
CA ASP A 178 3.98 -20.63 0.92
C ASP A 178 4.75 -21.08 -0.32
N THR A 179 5.33 -20.13 -1.04
CA THR A 179 6.04 -20.31 -2.32
C THR A 179 7.49 -19.87 -2.23
N GLU A 180 8.35 -20.39 -3.12
CA GLU A 180 9.79 -20.06 -3.16
C GLU A 180 10.11 -18.96 -4.18
N ASP A 181 9.37 -18.89 -5.31
CA ASP A 181 9.56 -17.84 -6.34
C ASP A 181 8.57 -16.70 -6.13
N ASN A 182 8.94 -15.78 -5.27
CA ASN A 182 8.11 -14.62 -4.94
C ASN A 182 8.62 -13.38 -5.66
N ARG A 183 7.69 -12.57 -6.18
CA ARG A 183 7.96 -11.31 -6.87
C ARG A 183 6.99 -10.26 -6.38
N LEU A 184 7.51 -9.21 -5.78
CA LEU A 184 6.75 -8.17 -5.15
C LEU A 184 7.15 -6.80 -5.70
N PHE A 185 6.16 -5.97 -5.95
CA PHE A 185 6.34 -4.55 -6.19
C PHE A 185 5.91 -3.80 -4.93
N TYR A 186 6.69 -2.88 -4.41
CA TYR A 186 6.32 -2.13 -3.22
C TYR A 186 6.45 -0.63 -3.40
N VAL A 187 5.61 0.09 -2.69
CA VAL A 187 5.66 1.55 -2.56
C VAL A 187 5.66 1.90 -1.08
N GLU A 188 6.70 2.61 -0.64
CA GLU A 188 6.70 3.28 0.65
C GLU A 188 6.21 4.70 0.43
N SER A 189 5.10 5.07 1.05
CA SER A 189 4.52 6.40 0.96
C SER A 189 4.71 7.18 2.25
N PHE A 190 5.26 8.38 2.16
CA PHE A 190 5.38 9.25 3.32
C PHE A 190 4.06 9.92 3.72
N ALA A 191 3.01 9.74 2.91
CA ALA A 191 1.63 10.06 3.22
C ALA A 191 0.78 8.79 3.30
N PRO A 192 -0.27 8.74 4.14
CA PRO A 192 -1.13 7.56 4.25
C PRO A 192 -1.83 7.21 2.94
N PHE A 193 -2.06 5.90 2.71
CA PHE A 193 -2.91 5.42 1.63
C PHE A 193 -4.38 5.49 2.03
N TYR A 194 -5.20 6.00 1.11
CA TYR A 194 -6.64 6.10 1.24
C TYR A 194 -7.34 5.54 0.00
N THR A 195 -8.57 5.08 0.17
CA THR A 195 -9.47 4.85 -0.97
C THR A 195 -9.96 6.20 -1.50
N PRO A 196 -10.11 6.36 -2.83
CA PRO A 196 -10.46 7.64 -3.42
C PRO A 196 -11.79 8.19 -2.92
N LYS A 197 -11.80 9.47 -2.54
CA LYS A 197 -13.00 10.15 -2.05
C LYS A 197 -14.15 10.15 -3.05
N ARG A 198 -13.83 10.21 -4.35
CA ARG A 198 -14.84 10.22 -5.42
C ARG A 198 -15.73 8.99 -5.43
N TYR A 199 -15.30 7.90 -4.79
CA TYR A 199 -16.05 6.65 -4.70
C TYR A 199 -16.92 6.55 -3.44
N LYS A 200 -16.99 7.61 -2.65
CA LYS A 200 -17.71 7.60 -1.37
C LYS A 200 -18.70 8.76 -1.27
N ASN A 201 -19.80 8.49 -0.59
CA ASN A 201 -20.73 9.52 -0.15
C ASN A 201 -20.21 10.23 1.13
N GLU A 202 -20.96 11.21 1.59
CA GLU A 202 -20.62 12.00 2.80
C GLU A 202 -20.57 11.15 4.08
N SER A 203 -21.27 10.01 4.11
CA SER A 203 -21.27 9.07 5.24
C SER A 203 -20.10 8.07 5.20
N GLY A 204 -19.24 8.12 4.15
CA GLY A 204 -18.09 7.23 3.97
C GLY A 204 -18.42 5.89 3.30
N GLN A 205 -19.65 5.65 2.90
CA GLN A 205 -20.09 4.45 2.17
C GLN A 205 -19.66 4.55 0.70
N HIS A 206 -19.21 3.44 0.11
CA HIS A 206 -18.93 3.37 -1.32
C HIS A 206 -20.19 3.58 -2.16
N LEU A 207 -20.04 4.33 -3.24
CA LEU A 207 -21.11 4.58 -4.22
C LEU A 207 -21.35 3.33 -5.07
N GLU A 208 -22.59 3.10 -5.48
CA GLU A 208 -22.95 1.93 -6.32
C GLU A 208 -22.17 1.86 -7.64
N HIS A 209 -21.72 2.99 -8.16
CA HIS A 209 -20.93 3.09 -9.38
C HIS A 209 -19.43 3.18 -9.13
N SER A 210 -18.95 2.92 -7.92
CA SER A 210 -17.52 2.83 -7.69
C SER A 210 -16.97 1.50 -8.25
N PRO A 211 -15.67 1.46 -8.63
CA PRO A 211 -15.08 0.25 -9.21
C PRO A 211 -14.88 -0.88 -8.20
N PHE A 212 -15.13 -0.65 -6.93
CA PHE A 212 -15.07 -1.61 -5.83
C PHE A 212 -15.88 -1.10 -4.63
N CYS A 213 -16.15 -1.97 -3.67
CA CYS A 213 -16.88 -1.64 -2.46
C CYS A 213 -16.23 -2.29 -1.20
N GLU A 214 -16.86 -2.13 -0.05
CA GLU A 214 -16.36 -2.63 1.24
C GLU A 214 -16.14 -4.14 1.27
N ARG A 215 -16.90 -4.91 0.47
CA ARG A 215 -16.78 -6.38 0.40
C ARG A 215 -15.52 -6.88 -0.29
N ASP A 216 -14.87 -6.03 -1.09
CA ASP A 216 -13.71 -6.40 -1.89
C ASP A 216 -12.41 -6.33 -1.09
N PHE A 217 -12.46 -5.83 0.15
CA PHE A 217 -11.30 -5.74 1.03
C PHE A 217 -11.13 -7.02 1.85
N LYS A 218 -9.90 -7.53 1.86
CA LYS A 218 -9.47 -8.59 2.78
C LYS A 218 -8.99 -7.92 4.09
N LEU A 219 -9.70 -8.18 5.18
CA LEU A 219 -9.40 -7.62 6.50
C LEU A 219 -8.75 -8.67 7.38
N PRO A 220 -8.02 -8.29 8.44
CA PRO A 220 -7.53 -9.26 9.41
C PRO A 220 -8.68 -10.07 10.02
N THR A 221 -8.57 -11.39 10.01
CA THR A 221 -9.63 -12.30 10.49
C THR A 221 -9.18 -13.17 11.65
N GLU A 222 -7.88 -13.35 11.83
CA GLU A 222 -7.29 -14.17 12.87
C GLU A 222 -6.25 -13.35 13.64
N LEU A 223 -6.42 -13.27 14.95
CA LEU A 223 -5.52 -12.56 15.85
C LEU A 223 -4.66 -13.57 16.61
N GLU A 224 -3.37 -13.58 16.32
CA GLU A 224 -2.40 -14.31 17.13
C GLU A 224 -2.09 -13.48 18.39
N THR A 225 -2.22 -14.11 19.55
CA THR A 225 -1.91 -13.45 20.83
C THR A 225 -0.92 -14.26 21.62
N TYR A 226 0.24 -13.68 21.91
CA TYR A 226 1.32 -14.32 22.66
C TYR A 226 1.52 -13.63 24.00
N ASP A 227 1.63 -14.42 25.08
CA ASP A 227 1.96 -13.97 26.46
C ASP A 227 3.41 -14.34 26.82
N GLU A 228 4.32 -14.20 25.89
CA GLU A 228 5.70 -14.63 26.04
C GLU A 228 6.62 -13.47 26.45
N LYS A 229 7.51 -13.73 27.38
CA LYS A 229 8.62 -12.87 27.77
C LYS A 229 9.91 -13.42 27.20
N GLY A 230 10.77 -12.53 26.71
CA GLY A 230 12.03 -12.94 26.11
C GLY A 230 12.70 -11.76 25.41
N ASP A 231 13.61 -12.08 24.51
CA ASP A 231 14.30 -11.09 23.69
C ASP A 231 13.81 -11.22 22.26
N PHE A 232 12.94 -10.29 21.87
CA PHE A 232 12.33 -10.27 20.55
C PHE A 232 12.94 -9.13 19.74
N LEU A 233 13.66 -9.49 18.68
CA LEU A 233 14.29 -8.52 17.77
C LEU A 233 13.25 -7.89 16.85
N ILE A 234 13.20 -6.57 16.85
CA ILE A 234 12.39 -5.78 15.94
C ILE A 234 13.32 -4.85 15.16
N LYS A 235 13.28 -4.93 13.83
CA LYS A 235 13.95 -3.97 12.97
C LYS A 235 12.99 -2.83 12.63
N ILE A 236 13.35 -1.62 13.05
CA ILE A 236 12.52 -0.42 12.87
C ILE A 236 13.20 0.49 11.86
N LYS A 237 12.54 0.72 10.72
CA LYS A 237 12.99 1.71 9.75
C LYS A 237 12.53 3.10 10.15
N LYS A 238 13.47 4.02 10.36
CA LYS A 238 13.19 5.41 10.68
C LYS A 238 14.30 6.34 10.18
N GLU A 239 13.92 7.41 9.47
CA GLU A 239 14.83 8.45 8.97
C GLU A 239 16.00 7.88 8.16
N GLY A 240 15.69 6.93 7.24
CA GLY A 240 16.70 6.29 6.39
C GLY A 240 17.58 5.27 7.10
N MET A 241 17.36 5.03 8.39
CA MET A 241 18.10 4.07 9.21
C MET A 241 17.22 2.85 9.53
N LEU A 242 17.83 1.68 9.63
CA LEU A 242 17.22 0.46 10.15
C LEU A 242 17.80 0.19 11.53
N HIS A 243 16.97 0.40 12.56
CA HIS A 243 17.35 0.22 13.96
C HIS A 243 17.00 -1.18 14.44
N GLU A 244 17.92 -1.85 15.10
CA GLU A 244 17.70 -3.13 15.77
C GLU A 244 17.34 -2.89 17.23
N VAL A 245 16.11 -3.23 17.59
CA VAL A 245 15.52 -2.97 18.91
C VAL A 245 15.03 -4.29 19.51
N VAL A 246 15.38 -4.55 20.77
CA VAL A 246 14.91 -5.72 21.49
C VAL A 246 13.74 -5.34 22.39
N TYR A 247 12.62 -6.05 22.21
CA TYR A 247 11.48 -5.98 23.12
C TYR A 247 11.55 -7.11 24.15
N ALA A 248 11.11 -6.81 25.37
CA ALA A 248 11.10 -7.77 26.49
C ALA A 248 9.92 -8.75 26.46
N THR A 249 8.97 -8.53 25.56
CA THR A 249 7.77 -9.37 25.36
C THR A 249 7.51 -9.55 23.88
N HIS A 250 6.79 -10.62 23.53
CA HIS A 250 6.40 -10.90 22.15
C HIS A 250 5.59 -9.72 21.57
N PRO A 251 5.93 -9.17 20.38
CA PRO A 251 5.27 -7.97 19.84
C PRO A 251 3.85 -8.22 19.31
N PHE A 252 3.44 -9.48 19.15
CA PHE A 252 2.05 -9.88 18.84
C PHE A 252 1.34 -10.29 20.13
N ASP A 253 1.16 -9.37 21.06
CA ASP A 253 0.51 -9.60 22.36
C ASP A 253 -0.86 -8.92 22.47
N VAL A 254 -1.42 -8.47 21.34
CA VAL A 254 -2.73 -7.82 21.26
C VAL A 254 -3.82 -8.87 21.44
N VAL A 255 -4.70 -8.67 22.41
CA VAL A 255 -5.87 -9.55 22.68
C VAL A 255 -7.11 -9.11 21.93
N GLY A 256 -7.14 -7.87 21.48
CA GLY A 256 -8.23 -7.31 20.71
C GLY A 256 -8.01 -5.84 20.40
N TRP A 257 -8.73 -5.36 19.41
CA TRP A 257 -8.67 -3.96 18.96
C TRP A 257 -9.92 -3.59 18.18
N ASP A 258 -10.16 -2.28 18.08
CA ASP A 258 -11.14 -1.71 17.18
C ASP A 258 -10.64 -0.39 16.60
N GLY A 259 -11.15 0.00 15.43
CA GLY A 259 -10.87 1.31 14.84
C GLY A 259 -10.79 1.35 13.33
N TYR A 260 -10.03 2.33 12.85
CA TYR A 260 -9.92 2.67 11.42
C TYR A 260 -8.48 2.63 10.90
N ASN A 261 -7.47 2.48 11.77
CA ASN A 261 -6.06 2.41 11.39
C ASN A 261 -5.57 0.98 11.59
N PHE A 262 -5.60 0.18 10.55
CA PHE A 262 -5.24 -1.25 10.55
C PHE A 262 -4.76 -1.69 9.15
N PRO A 263 -4.01 -2.79 9.03
CA PRO A 263 -3.59 -3.33 7.74
C PRO A 263 -4.77 -3.99 7.02
N TYR A 264 -4.78 -3.92 5.70
CA TYR A 264 -5.78 -4.57 4.86
C TYR A 264 -5.19 -4.96 3.51
N ALA A 265 -5.90 -5.82 2.76
CA ALA A 265 -5.56 -6.13 1.40
C ALA A 265 -6.74 -5.87 0.45
N PHE A 266 -6.40 -5.69 -0.83
CA PHE A 266 -7.35 -5.53 -1.92
C PHE A 266 -6.81 -6.24 -3.15
N SER A 267 -7.62 -7.07 -3.80
CA SER A 267 -7.20 -7.74 -5.03
C SER A 267 -7.46 -6.88 -6.26
N ILE A 268 -6.45 -6.74 -7.13
CA ILE A 268 -6.61 -6.06 -8.42
C ILE A 268 -7.70 -6.71 -9.28
N HIS A 269 -7.95 -8.00 -9.07
CA HIS A 269 -8.99 -8.76 -9.79
C HIS A 269 -10.42 -8.42 -9.35
N ASN A 270 -10.58 -7.68 -8.24
CA ASN A 270 -11.85 -7.14 -7.77
C ASN A 270 -12.07 -5.69 -8.21
N PHE A 271 -11.18 -5.15 -9.03
CA PHE A 271 -11.30 -3.79 -9.54
C PHE A 271 -12.09 -3.79 -10.85
N GLU A 272 -13.27 -3.13 -10.86
CA GLU A 272 -14.20 -3.12 -11.98
C GLU A 272 -14.47 -1.68 -12.47
N PRO A 273 -13.60 -1.11 -13.32
CA PRO A 273 -13.77 0.26 -13.79
C PRO A 273 -14.96 0.38 -14.72
N ILE A 274 -15.71 1.46 -14.60
CA ILE A 274 -16.87 1.74 -15.44
C ILE A 274 -16.41 1.97 -16.88
N THR A 275 -17.12 1.34 -17.82
CA THR A 275 -16.98 1.59 -19.24
C THR A 275 -18.21 2.37 -19.75
N GLY A 276 -17.99 3.33 -20.62
CA GLY A 276 -19.03 4.20 -21.15
C GLY A 276 -19.09 4.22 -22.68
N ARG A 277 -20.11 4.94 -23.21
CA ARG A 277 -20.21 5.16 -24.64
C ARG A 277 -19.04 5.97 -25.19
N VAL A 278 -18.58 6.96 -24.44
CA VAL A 278 -17.42 7.80 -24.74
C VAL A 278 -16.35 7.60 -23.66
N HIS A 279 -15.14 8.00 -24.01
CA HIS A 279 -14.00 7.85 -23.11
C HIS A 279 -14.26 8.45 -21.72
N LEU A 280 -14.00 7.64 -20.71
CA LEU A 280 -13.94 8.07 -19.32
C LEU A 280 -12.48 8.38 -18.94
N PRO A 281 -12.23 9.52 -18.28
CA PRO A 281 -10.86 9.93 -17.97
C PRO A 281 -10.15 8.97 -17.00
N PRO A 282 -8.80 8.90 -17.03
CA PRO A 282 -7.99 7.98 -16.23
C PRO A 282 -8.32 7.87 -14.74
N PRO A 283 -8.86 8.90 -14.04
CA PRO A 283 -9.30 8.75 -12.66
C PRO A 283 -10.29 7.61 -12.36
N ILE A 284 -10.96 7.04 -13.35
CA ILE A 284 -11.79 5.84 -13.15
C ILE A 284 -10.97 4.60 -12.80
N HIS A 285 -9.67 4.59 -13.12
CA HIS A 285 -8.74 3.51 -12.79
C HIS A 285 -8.07 3.67 -11.42
N GLN A 286 -8.38 4.75 -10.70
CA GLN A 286 -7.76 5.06 -9.44
C GLN A 286 -8.18 4.06 -8.36
N THR A 287 -7.21 3.35 -7.77
CA THR A 287 -7.43 2.35 -6.72
C THR A 287 -7.17 2.95 -5.35
N PHE A 288 -6.05 3.66 -5.21
CA PHE A 288 -5.69 4.36 -3.97
C PHE A 288 -5.29 5.80 -4.27
N GLU A 289 -5.37 6.63 -3.25
CA GLU A 289 -4.84 7.98 -3.26
C GLU A 289 -4.04 8.27 -1.99
N THR A 290 -3.05 9.14 -2.14
CA THR A 290 -2.35 9.79 -1.04
C THR A 290 -2.51 11.29 -1.17
N SER A 291 -1.88 12.09 -0.31
CA SER A 291 -1.87 13.54 -0.49
C SER A 291 -0.97 14.02 -1.65
N THR A 292 -0.11 13.15 -2.19
CA THR A 292 0.95 13.52 -3.12
C THR A 292 0.93 12.75 -4.44
N PHE A 293 0.35 11.56 -4.47
CA PHE A 293 0.22 10.74 -5.68
C PHE A 293 -1.02 9.84 -5.65
N VAL A 294 -1.33 9.22 -6.76
CA VAL A 294 -2.41 8.24 -6.91
C VAL A 294 -1.86 6.92 -7.42
N VAL A 295 -2.56 5.83 -7.11
CA VAL A 295 -2.33 4.49 -7.66
C VAL A 295 -3.53 4.14 -8.52
N CYS A 296 -3.26 3.78 -9.77
CA CYS A 296 -4.27 3.32 -10.73
C CYS A 296 -4.06 1.84 -11.06
N SER A 297 -5.14 1.11 -11.20
CA SER A 297 -5.15 -0.28 -11.70
C SER A 297 -5.76 -0.30 -13.09
N PHE A 298 -4.99 -0.74 -14.07
CA PHE A 298 -5.47 -1.04 -15.41
C PHE A 298 -5.73 -2.55 -15.47
N VAL A 299 -6.97 -2.93 -15.75
CA VAL A 299 -7.43 -4.32 -15.68
C VAL A 299 -8.12 -4.70 -16.99
N PRO A 300 -8.24 -5.99 -17.31
CA PRO A 300 -9.03 -6.46 -18.43
C PRO A 300 -10.45 -5.89 -18.37
N ARG A 301 -10.89 -5.21 -19.41
CA ARG A 301 -12.20 -4.55 -19.48
C ARG A 301 -12.65 -4.35 -20.92
N LEU A 302 -13.95 -4.12 -21.09
CA LEU A 302 -14.46 -3.63 -22.36
C LEU A 302 -13.97 -2.20 -22.63
N TYR A 303 -13.72 -1.89 -23.91
CA TYR A 303 -13.45 -0.52 -24.32
C TYR A 303 -14.71 0.31 -24.46
N ASP A 304 -14.54 1.63 -24.61
CA ASP A 304 -15.62 2.55 -24.90
C ASP A 304 -16.33 2.15 -26.19
N TYR A 305 -17.66 2.08 -26.17
CA TYR A 305 -18.45 1.49 -27.25
C TYR A 305 -19.01 2.53 -28.26
N HIS A 306 -18.49 3.76 -28.29
CA HIS A 306 -18.85 4.69 -29.37
C HIS A 306 -18.32 4.14 -30.70
N PRO A 307 -19.10 4.19 -31.84
CA PRO A 307 -18.66 3.63 -33.12
C PRO A 307 -17.32 4.19 -33.66
N LYS A 308 -16.90 5.33 -33.18
CA LYS A 308 -15.63 5.99 -33.52
C LYS A 308 -14.68 6.09 -32.33
N SER A 309 -14.80 5.20 -31.34
CA SER A 309 -13.88 5.13 -30.22
C SER A 309 -12.49 4.68 -30.68
N ILE A 310 -11.48 5.15 -29.98
CA ILE A 310 -10.09 4.73 -30.15
C ILE A 310 -9.69 4.02 -28.88
N PRO A 311 -9.50 2.68 -28.89
CA PRO A 311 -9.19 1.91 -27.69
C PRO A 311 -7.85 2.25 -27.05
N ALA A 312 -6.80 2.47 -27.85
CA ALA A 312 -5.51 2.85 -27.32
C ALA A 312 -5.56 4.21 -26.62
N PRO A 313 -4.80 4.38 -25.53
CA PRO A 313 -4.77 5.64 -24.81
C PRO A 313 -4.25 6.77 -25.69
N TYR A 314 -4.73 7.99 -25.45
CA TYR A 314 -4.30 9.16 -26.17
C TYR A 314 -2.92 9.64 -25.70
N ASN A 315 -2.24 10.43 -26.56
CA ASN A 315 -1.03 11.14 -26.13
C ASN A 315 -1.41 12.20 -25.09
N HIS A 316 -0.61 12.33 -24.06
CA HIS A 316 -0.85 13.29 -22.98
C HIS A 316 0.45 13.82 -22.38
N SER A 317 0.31 14.84 -21.56
CA SER A 317 1.41 15.43 -20.80
C SER A 317 0.97 15.59 -19.36
N ASN A 318 1.61 14.88 -18.46
CA ASN A 318 1.57 15.23 -17.06
C ASN A 318 2.56 16.37 -16.82
N ILE A 319 2.04 17.55 -16.50
CA ILE A 319 2.87 18.75 -16.36
C ILE A 319 3.48 18.92 -14.98
N ASP A 320 2.90 18.27 -13.98
CA ASP A 320 3.26 18.38 -12.57
C ASP A 320 3.59 17.04 -11.88
N SER A 321 3.35 15.91 -12.56
CA SER A 321 3.59 14.56 -12.01
C SER A 321 4.36 13.68 -12.98
N ASP A 322 5.29 12.89 -12.46
CA ASP A 322 5.85 11.76 -13.18
C ASP A 322 4.83 10.61 -13.23
N GLU A 323 4.88 9.80 -14.30
CA GLU A 323 4.08 8.58 -14.43
C GLU A 323 4.98 7.35 -14.35
N VAL A 324 4.65 6.43 -13.46
CA VAL A 324 5.33 5.14 -13.32
C VAL A 324 4.33 4.04 -13.63
N LEU A 325 4.64 3.18 -14.60
CA LEU A 325 3.84 2.01 -14.93
C LEU A 325 4.62 0.75 -14.54
N TYR A 326 3.95 -0.17 -13.84
CA TYR A 326 4.43 -1.51 -13.54
C TYR A 326 3.58 -2.52 -14.30
N TYR A 327 4.20 -3.34 -15.13
CA TYR A 327 3.52 -4.27 -16.03
C TYR A 327 3.40 -5.64 -15.39
N VAL A 328 2.18 -6.07 -15.14
CA VAL A 328 1.90 -7.30 -14.39
C VAL A 328 1.68 -8.48 -15.33
N ASP A 329 0.66 -8.44 -16.16
CA ASP A 329 0.26 -9.55 -17.04
C ASP A 329 -0.50 -9.05 -18.28
N GLY A 330 -0.74 -9.96 -19.24
CA GLY A 330 -1.57 -9.73 -20.40
C GLY A 330 -0.82 -9.19 -21.63
N ASP A 331 -1.61 -8.65 -22.57
CA ASP A 331 -1.10 -8.04 -23.81
C ASP A 331 -1.10 -6.50 -23.69
N PHE A 332 0.09 -5.93 -23.62
CA PHE A 332 0.28 -4.49 -23.47
C PHE A 332 0.17 -3.77 -24.81
N MET A 333 -1.05 -3.72 -25.36
CA MET A 333 -1.37 -3.20 -26.71
C MET A 333 -0.75 -1.83 -27.03
N SER A 334 -0.65 -0.95 -26.03
CA SER A 334 -0.12 0.41 -26.20
C SER A 334 1.40 0.48 -26.26
N ARG A 335 2.12 -0.61 -26.04
CA ARG A 335 3.57 -0.65 -25.88
C ARG A 335 4.21 -1.75 -26.75
N ASN A 336 5.41 -1.49 -27.21
CA ASN A 336 6.24 -2.49 -27.89
C ASN A 336 7.38 -2.90 -26.95
N ASN A 337 7.77 -4.19 -26.98
CA ASN A 337 8.91 -4.72 -26.22
C ASN A 337 8.81 -4.57 -24.69
N ILE A 338 7.60 -4.61 -24.15
CA ILE A 338 7.35 -4.64 -22.70
C ILE A 338 7.10 -6.08 -22.28
N GLU A 339 7.68 -6.48 -21.17
CA GLU A 339 7.53 -7.79 -20.55
C GLU A 339 6.99 -7.65 -19.13
N LYS A 340 6.47 -8.74 -18.57
CA LYS A 340 6.01 -8.83 -17.18
C LYS A 340 7.13 -8.42 -16.21
N GLY A 341 6.77 -7.64 -15.21
CA GLY A 341 7.71 -7.13 -14.21
C GLY A 341 8.55 -5.93 -14.67
N HIS A 342 8.38 -5.44 -15.90
CA HIS A 342 8.99 -4.18 -16.31
C HIS A 342 8.39 -2.99 -15.58
N ILE A 343 9.21 -1.94 -15.40
CA ILE A 343 8.78 -0.64 -14.90
C ILE A 343 9.15 0.41 -15.94
N THR A 344 8.20 1.26 -16.33
CA THR A 344 8.52 2.45 -17.12
C THR A 344 8.31 3.71 -16.31
N LEU A 345 9.19 4.68 -16.51
CA LEU A 345 9.06 6.04 -15.98
C LEU A 345 8.89 7.00 -17.15
N HIS A 346 7.80 7.75 -17.14
CA HIS A 346 7.54 8.88 -18.04
C HIS A 346 7.65 10.17 -17.23
N PRO A 347 8.74 10.95 -17.42
CA PRO A 347 8.96 12.14 -16.62
C PRO A 347 7.99 13.26 -17.01
N LYS A 348 7.57 14.03 -16.04
CA LYS A 348 6.79 15.24 -16.24
C LYS A 348 7.49 16.20 -17.21
N GLY A 349 6.69 17.00 -17.92
CA GLY A 349 7.19 17.97 -18.88
C GLY A 349 7.55 17.41 -20.26
N ILE A 350 7.42 16.10 -20.48
CA ILE A 350 7.58 15.45 -21.78
C ILE A 350 6.26 14.78 -22.17
N PRO A 351 5.66 15.14 -23.35
CA PRO A 351 4.51 14.41 -23.88
C PRO A 351 4.85 12.96 -24.15
N HIS A 352 3.94 12.08 -23.78
CA HIS A 352 4.06 10.64 -24.02
C HIS A 352 2.71 10.02 -24.38
N GLY A 353 2.71 8.77 -24.81
CA GLY A 353 1.49 8.09 -25.27
C GLY A 353 1.80 6.71 -25.83
N PRO A 354 0.87 6.12 -26.59
CA PRO A 354 1.04 4.80 -27.18
C PRO A 354 2.23 4.77 -28.15
N ALA A 355 2.82 3.60 -28.31
CA ALA A 355 3.88 3.37 -29.28
C ALA A 355 3.39 3.68 -30.72
N PRO A 356 4.28 4.07 -31.64
CA PRO A 356 3.91 4.35 -33.03
C PRO A 356 3.08 3.21 -33.65
N GLY A 357 1.95 3.54 -34.27
CA GLY A 357 1.05 2.58 -34.90
C GLY A 357 0.13 1.82 -33.94
N ALA A 358 0.28 1.96 -32.62
CA ALA A 358 -0.59 1.27 -31.64
C ALA A 358 -2.03 1.79 -31.68
N MET A 359 -2.20 3.09 -31.88
CA MET A 359 -3.52 3.72 -32.01
C MET A 359 -4.30 3.12 -33.18
N GLU A 360 -3.68 3.08 -34.36
CA GLU A 360 -4.29 2.57 -35.59
C GLU A 360 -4.62 1.09 -35.47
N ARG A 361 -3.74 0.30 -34.88
CA ARG A 361 -3.96 -1.14 -34.65
C ARG A 361 -5.08 -1.41 -33.65
N SER A 362 -5.32 -0.52 -32.69
CA SER A 362 -6.34 -0.69 -31.68
C SER A 362 -7.78 -0.53 -32.19
N ILE A 363 -7.95 0.19 -33.34
CA ILE A 363 -9.28 0.48 -33.88
C ILE A 363 -10.00 -0.83 -34.24
N GLY A 364 -11.19 -1.01 -33.69
CA GLY A 364 -12.01 -2.22 -33.87
C GLY A 364 -11.86 -3.25 -32.74
N HIS A 365 -10.93 -3.07 -31.83
CA HIS A 365 -10.89 -3.91 -30.62
C HIS A 365 -12.01 -3.52 -29.66
N THR A 366 -12.58 -4.51 -28.96
CA THR A 366 -13.70 -4.32 -28.05
C THR A 366 -13.34 -4.45 -26.59
N GLU A 367 -12.19 -5.05 -26.29
CA GLU A 367 -11.72 -5.29 -24.92
C GLU A 367 -10.19 -5.24 -24.83
N THR A 368 -9.69 -4.98 -23.63
CA THR A 368 -8.26 -5.12 -23.26
C THR A 368 -8.06 -6.31 -22.34
N GLN A 369 -6.87 -6.91 -22.39
CA GLN A 369 -6.46 -8.02 -21.52
C GLN A 369 -5.21 -7.66 -20.69
N GLU A 370 -4.78 -6.40 -20.71
CA GLU A 370 -3.64 -5.94 -19.92
C GLU A 370 -3.97 -5.82 -18.42
N LEU A 371 -2.96 -6.12 -17.58
CA LEU A 371 -3.00 -5.99 -16.13
C LEU A 371 -1.72 -5.31 -15.62
#